data_444fa249fef4f9386fff302de129fe24
#
_entry.id   444fa249fef4f9386fff302de129fe24
#
_cell.length_a   1.000
_cell.length_b   1.000
_cell.length_c   1.000
_cell.angle_alpha   90.00
_cell.angle_beta   90.00
_cell.angle_gamma   90.00
#
_symmetry.space_group_name_H-M   'P 1'
#
loop_
_entity.id
_entity.type
_entity.pdbx_description
1 polymer ?
#
loop_
_entity_poly.entity_id
_entity_poly.type
_entity_poly.pdbx_seq_one_letter_code
_entity_poly.pdbx_strand_id
1 'polypeptide(L)'
;DFYGSVEIDGHDTVETSLTDISRLVGSVCQDIDSQMVSSVVEDEVLFGLENFGVPKDEVEARLETALSDMGIAELRHRNIASLSGGQKQKVAVASILALAPKVLVLDEPTAELDPASSRAVFELLATCAREKKITVVVVEQKIALLGEYCDRLLVVEDGKIALDGACREVFDSSERLFNAGINCPRSTSLVNRLRESGLYCGPACRNVAEATVVLEEVLA
;
A
#
# COMPACT_ATOMS: atom_id res chain seq x y z
N ASP A 1 8.38 -24.14 -13.70
CA ASP A 1 7.01 -24.72 -13.54
C ASP A 1 6.30 -23.93 -12.46
N PHE A 2 5.08 -23.49 -12.72
CA PHE A 2 4.22 -22.80 -11.76
C PHE A 2 3.35 -23.83 -11.03
N TYR A 3 3.35 -23.79 -9.70
CA TYR A 3 2.55 -24.68 -8.88
C TYR A 3 1.63 -23.86 -7.96
N GLY A 4 0.37 -24.19 -7.94
CA GLY A 4 -0.65 -23.54 -7.13
C GLY A 4 -1.69 -22.81 -7.98
N SER A 5 -2.63 -22.15 -7.31
CA SER A 5 -3.67 -21.32 -7.92
C SER A 5 -3.73 -19.96 -7.22
N VAL A 6 -4.03 -18.93 -7.99
CA VAL A 6 -4.35 -17.59 -7.48
C VAL A 6 -5.73 -17.23 -8.01
N GLU A 7 -6.65 -16.92 -7.10
CA GLU A 7 -8.00 -16.51 -7.43
C GLU A 7 -8.19 -15.04 -7.04
N ILE A 8 -8.71 -14.24 -7.97
CA ILE A 8 -8.96 -12.82 -7.79
C ILE A 8 -10.42 -12.56 -8.15
N ASP A 9 -11.22 -12.15 -7.16
CA ASP A 9 -12.66 -11.88 -7.34
C ASP A 9 -13.41 -13.03 -8.05
N GLY A 10 -13.10 -14.28 -7.70
CA GLY A 10 -13.70 -15.49 -8.28
C GLY A 10 -13.10 -15.91 -9.63
N HIS A 11 -12.05 -15.26 -10.10
CA HIS A 11 -11.36 -15.59 -11.35
C HIS A 11 -10.03 -16.27 -11.07
N ASP A 12 -9.84 -17.50 -11.54
CA ASP A 12 -8.55 -18.18 -11.51
C ASP A 12 -7.61 -17.54 -12.54
N THR A 13 -6.42 -17.10 -12.10
CA THR A 13 -5.45 -16.42 -12.95
C THR A 13 -4.82 -17.32 -14.02
N VAL A 14 -4.92 -18.65 -13.88
CA VAL A 14 -4.45 -19.61 -14.89
C VAL A 14 -5.47 -19.76 -16.02
N GLU A 15 -6.77 -19.67 -15.71
CA GLU A 15 -7.86 -19.86 -16.66
C GLU A 15 -8.34 -18.54 -17.28
N THR A 16 -8.02 -17.40 -16.67
CA THR A 16 -8.47 -16.07 -17.09
C THR A 16 -7.38 -15.37 -17.91
N SER A 17 -7.78 -14.66 -18.96
CA SER A 17 -6.82 -13.92 -19.78
C SER A 17 -6.11 -12.82 -18.98
N LEU A 18 -4.84 -12.53 -19.32
CA LEU A 18 -4.10 -11.42 -18.69
C LEU A 18 -4.83 -10.08 -18.83
N THR A 19 -5.49 -9.86 -19.97
CA THR A 19 -6.29 -8.65 -20.23
C THR A 19 -7.46 -8.53 -19.26
N ASP A 20 -8.16 -9.62 -18.95
CA ASP A 20 -9.29 -9.60 -18.02
C ASP A 20 -8.79 -9.43 -16.58
N ILE A 21 -7.70 -10.10 -16.19
CA ILE A 21 -7.07 -9.90 -14.87
C ILE A 21 -6.61 -8.45 -14.70
N SER A 22 -6.01 -7.84 -15.74
CA SER A 22 -5.54 -6.44 -15.66
C SER A 22 -6.67 -5.42 -15.48
N ARG A 23 -7.91 -5.78 -15.77
CA ARG A 23 -9.11 -4.96 -15.45
C ARG A 23 -9.52 -5.04 -13.99
N LEU A 24 -9.13 -6.11 -13.30
CA LEU A 24 -9.43 -6.33 -11.88
C LEU A 24 -8.30 -5.85 -10.99
N VAL A 25 -7.05 -6.01 -11.44
CA VAL A 25 -5.84 -5.75 -10.66
C VAL A 25 -5.04 -4.64 -11.31
N GLY A 26 -4.86 -3.54 -10.59
CA GLY A 26 -3.86 -2.53 -10.93
C GLY A 26 -2.57 -2.77 -10.16
N SER A 27 -1.42 -2.58 -10.81
CA SER A 27 -0.12 -2.74 -10.16
C SER A 27 0.74 -1.50 -10.31
N VAL A 28 1.45 -1.15 -9.24
CA VAL A 28 2.46 -0.09 -9.21
C VAL A 28 3.78 -0.74 -8.84
N CYS A 29 4.77 -0.66 -9.74
CA CYS A 29 6.09 -1.25 -9.56
C CYS A 29 6.97 -0.37 -8.68
N GLN A 30 8.05 -0.95 -8.14
CA GLN A 30 9.06 -0.24 -7.36
C GLN A 30 9.75 0.86 -8.18
N ASP A 31 10.15 0.56 -9.41
CA ASP A 31 10.72 1.53 -10.34
C ASP A 31 9.62 2.22 -11.15
N ILE A 32 9.14 3.36 -10.62
CA ILE A 32 8.08 4.15 -11.22
C ILE A 32 8.52 4.78 -12.53
N ASP A 33 9.77 5.22 -12.64
CA ASP A 33 10.27 5.88 -13.84
C ASP A 33 10.25 4.91 -15.04
N SER A 34 10.46 3.61 -14.82
CA SER A 34 10.33 2.60 -15.86
C SER A 34 8.88 2.24 -16.22
N GLN A 35 7.94 2.51 -15.32
CA GLN A 35 6.51 2.26 -15.54
C GLN A 35 5.83 3.39 -16.32
N MET A 36 6.30 4.63 -16.17
CA MET A 36 5.74 5.79 -16.85
C MET A 36 5.99 5.76 -18.35
N VAL A 37 4.94 5.91 -19.15
CA VAL A 37 5.02 5.88 -20.62
C VAL A 37 4.91 7.26 -21.25
N SER A 38 4.32 8.23 -20.53
CA SER A 38 4.07 9.58 -21.01
C SER A 38 4.98 10.61 -20.36
N SER A 39 5.11 11.77 -20.96
CA SER A 39 5.90 12.88 -20.40
C SER A 39 5.08 13.88 -19.58
N VAL A 40 3.76 13.87 -19.71
CA VAL A 40 2.81 14.77 -19.04
C VAL A 40 1.87 13.96 -18.17
N VAL A 41 1.53 14.47 -16.99
CA VAL A 41 0.67 13.80 -16.00
C VAL A 41 -0.68 13.42 -16.60
N GLU A 42 -1.34 14.33 -17.31
CA GLU A 42 -2.61 14.08 -17.98
C GLU A 42 -2.53 12.92 -18.97
N ASP A 43 -1.51 12.95 -19.84
CA ASP A 43 -1.32 11.93 -20.87
C ASP A 43 -1.04 10.54 -20.25
N GLU A 44 -0.36 10.49 -19.11
CA GLU A 44 -0.09 9.25 -18.38
C GLU A 44 -1.39 8.59 -17.89
N VAL A 45 -2.30 9.37 -17.35
CA VAL A 45 -3.61 8.84 -16.90
C VAL A 45 -4.49 8.49 -18.08
N LEU A 46 -4.51 9.35 -19.14
CA LEU A 46 -5.29 9.11 -20.35
C LEU A 46 -4.84 7.84 -21.08
N PHE A 47 -3.53 7.57 -21.12
CA PHE A 47 -2.99 6.37 -21.76
C PHE A 47 -3.63 5.07 -21.23
N GLY A 48 -3.79 4.94 -19.91
CA GLY A 48 -4.49 3.82 -19.30
C GLY A 48 -5.97 3.77 -19.70
N LEU A 49 -6.67 4.87 -19.54
CA LEU A 49 -8.11 4.96 -19.84
C LEU A 49 -8.44 4.62 -21.30
N GLU A 50 -7.62 5.10 -22.24
CA GLU A 50 -7.79 4.83 -23.67
C GLU A 50 -7.51 3.36 -24.01
N ASN A 51 -6.42 2.77 -23.50
CA ASN A 51 -6.05 1.37 -23.75
C ASN A 51 -7.07 0.37 -23.17
N PHE A 52 -7.72 0.73 -22.07
CA PHE A 52 -8.76 -0.09 -21.47
C PHE A 52 -10.14 0.15 -22.09
N GLY A 53 -10.25 1.05 -23.08
CA GLY A 53 -11.46 1.33 -23.82
C GLY A 53 -12.55 1.99 -22.96
N VAL A 54 -12.15 2.85 -22.02
CA VAL A 54 -13.11 3.61 -21.20
C VAL A 54 -13.95 4.51 -22.13
N PRO A 55 -15.28 4.57 -21.95
CA PRO A 55 -16.16 5.43 -22.76
C PRO A 55 -15.70 6.90 -22.72
N LYS A 56 -15.69 7.56 -23.87
CA LYS A 56 -15.17 8.94 -23.99
C LYS A 56 -15.86 9.95 -23.07
N ASP A 57 -17.12 9.74 -22.78
CA ASP A 57 -17.90 10.57 -21.86
C ASP A 57 -17.55 10.36 -20.38
N GLU A 58 -16.86 9.27 -20.04
CA GLU A 58 -16.38 8.98 -18.69
C GLU A 58 -14.91 9.40 -18.47
N VAL A 59 -14.10 9.50 -19.54
CA VAL A 59 -12.64 9.69 -19.46
C VAL A 59 -12.28 10.93 -18.62
N GLU A 60 -12.87 12.07 -18.91
CA GLU A 60 -12.56 13.32 -18.21
C GLU A 60 -12.91 13.25 -16.71
N ALA A 61 -14.09 12.72 -16.39
CA ALA A 61 -14.52 12.58 -14.99
C ALA A 61 -13.62 11.62 -14.20
N ARG A 62 -13.16 10.53 -14.82
CA ARG A 62 -12.24 9.58 -14.17
C ARG A 62 -10.85 10.17 -13.98
N LEU A 63 -10.33 10.92 -14.96
CA LEU A 63 -9.07 11.64 -14.86
C LEU A 63 -9.11 12.65 -13.71
N GLU A 64 -10.10 13.55 -13.68
CA GLU A 64 -10.25 14.56 -12.64
C GLU A 64 -10.37 13.93 -11.25
N THR A 65 -11.19 12.87 -11.13
CA THR A 65 -11.37 12.15 -9.88
C THR A 65 -10.04 11.55 -9.39
N ALA A 66 -9.31 10.87 -10.26
CA ALA A 66 -8.06 10.19 -9.88
C ALA A 66 -6.98 11.20 -9.44
N LEU A 67 -6.83 12.33 -10.14
CA LEU A 67 -5.89 13.38 -9.76
C LEU A 67 -6.30 14.07 -8.45
N SER A 68 -7.59 14.30 -8.26
CA SER A 68 -8.14 14.89 -7.03
C SER A 68 -7.94 13.98 -5.82
N ASP A 69 -8.23 12.68 -5.95
CA ASP A 69 -8.05 11.69 -4.89
C ASP A 69 -6.60 11.61 -4.42
N MET A 70 -5.64 11.78 -5.33
CA MET A 70 -4.22 11.81 -5.01
C MET A 70 -3.72 13.20 -4.57
N GLY A 71 -4.57 14.23 -4.59
CA GLY A 71 -4.21 15.60 -4.24
C GLY A 71 -3.12 16.17 -5.15
N ILE A 72 -3.24 15.93 -6.46
CA ILE A 72 -2.29 16.37 -7.50
C ILE A 72 -2.99 16.99 -8.71
N ALA A 73 -4.23 17.46 -8.56
CA ALA A 73 -4.99 18.08 -9.66
C ALA A 73 -4.25 19.26 -10.30
N GLU A 74 -3.50 20.03 -9.51
CA GLU A 74 -2.69 21.15 -9.98
C GLU A 74 -1.48 20.72 -10.82
N LEU A 75 -1.12 19.46 -10.81
CA LEU A 75 -0.01 18.91 -11.60
C LEU A 75 -0.45 18.38 -12.97
N ARG A 76 -1.74 18.42 -13.29
CA ARG A 76 -2.35 17.84 -14.50
C ARG A 76 -1.54 18.06 -15.76
N HIS A 77 -1.10 19.29 -16.01
CA HIS A 77 -0.37 19.68 -17.22
C HIS A 77 1.16 19.78 -17.02
N ARG A 78 1.67 19.25 -15.90
CA ARG A 78 3.11 19.28 -15.61
C ARG A 78 3.83 18.15 -16.31
N ASN A 79 5.10 18.40 -16.64
CA ASN A 79 6.00 17.37 -17.12
C ASN A 79 6.43 16.46 -15.96
N ILE A 80 6.29 15.15 -16.11
CA ILE A 80 6.57 14.14 -15.08
C ILE A 80 8.04 14.19 -14.65
N ALA A 81 8.98 14.46 -15.57
CA ALA A 81 10.39 14.57 -15.24
C ALA A 81 10.72 15.74 -14.29
N SER A 82 9.82 16.73 -14.17
CA SER A 82 9.97 17.86 -13.24
C SER A 82 9.38 17.62 -11.85
N LEU A 83 8.77 16.48 -11.62
CA LEU A 83 8.10 16.15 -10.37
C LEU A 83 9.08 15.55 -9.34
N SER A 84 8.78 15.75 -8.05
CA SER A 84 9.46 15.03 -6.99
C SER A 84 9.08 13.53 -6.99
N GLY A 85 9.89 12.67 -6.37
CA GLY A 85 9.60 11.24 -6.25
C GLY A 85 8.20 10.96 -5.68
N GLY A 86 7.81 11.67 -4.61
CA GLY A 86 6.46 11.53 -4.03
C GLY A 86 5.34 12.00 -4.97
N GLN A 87 5.57 13.00 -5.80
CA GLN A 87 4.60 13.43 -6.82
C GLN A 87 4.49 12.40 -7.94
N LYS A 88 5.61 11.84 -8.41
CA LYS A 88 5.62 10.76 -9.39
C LYS A 88 4.87 9.53 -8.87
N GLN A 89 5.11 9.15 -7.60
CA GLN A 89 4.37 8.06 -6.95
C GLN A 89 2.86 8.28 -6.99
N LYS A 90 2.41 9.48 -6.64
CA LYS A 90 0.99 9.84 -6.70
C LYS A 90 0.43 9.78 -8.13
N VAL A 91 1.21 10.18 -9.13
CA VAL A 91 0.80 10.05 -10.56
C VAL A 91 0.64 8.58 -10.93
N ALA A 92 1.60 7.71 -10.57
CA ALA A 92 1.52 6.28 -10.85
C ALA A 92 0.29 5.64 -10.20
N VAL A 93 0.00 5.98 -8.95
CA VAL A 93 -1.20 5.49 -8.27
C VAL A 93 -2.47 6.05 -8.93
N ALA A 94 -2.49 7.35 -9.30
CA ALA A 94 -3.64 7.98 -9.96
C ALA A 94 -3.96 7.32 -11.30
N SER A 95 -2.94 7.04 -12.14
CA SER A 95 -3.14 6.41 -13.46
C SER A 95 -3.80 5.02 -13.34
N ILE A 96 -3.45 4.27 -12.29
CA ILE A 96 -4.06 2.96 -12.02
C ILE A 96 -5.46 3.11 -11.40
N LEU A 97 -5.65 4.03 -10.45
CA LEU A 97 -6.96 4.24 -9.81
C LEU A 97 -8.03 4.75 -10.78
N ALA A 98 -7.64 5.50 -11.82
CA ALA A 98 -8.55 5.95 -12.88
C ALA A 98 -9.24 4.78 -13.62
N LEU A 99 -8.60 3.60 -13.65
CA LEU A 99 -9.15 2.36 -14.23
C LEU A 99 -10.19 1.70 -13.32
N ALA A 100 -10.35 2.17 -12.07
CA ALA A 100 -11.25 1.63 -11.07
C ALA A 100 -11.03 0.12 -10.78
N PRO A 101 -9.79 -0.32 -10.47
CA PRO A 101 -9.49 -1.71 -10.19
C PRO A 101 -10.18 -2.17 -8.90
N LYS A 102 -10.40 -3.48 -8.74
CA LYS A 102 -10.87 -4.09 -7.48
C LYS A 102 -9.73 -4.35 -6.49
N VAL A 103 -8.55 -4.60 -7.03
CA VAL A 103 -7.33 -4.85 -6.26
C VAL A 103 -6.22 -3.92 -6.75
N LEU A 104 -5.52 -3.29 -5.83
CA LEU A 104 -4.33 -2.48 -6.10
C LEU A 104 -3.13 -3.15 -5.41
N VAL A 105 -2.12 -3.51 -6.20
CA VAL A 105 -0.88 -4.11 -5.72
C VAL A 105 0.25 -3.09 -5.88
N LEU A 106 0.99 -2.82 -4.81
CA LEU A 106 2.11 -1.89 -4.82
C LEU A 106 3.37 -2.58 -4.29
N ASP A 107 4.45 -2.46 -5.05
CA ASP A 107 5.74 -2.99 -4.68
C ASP A 107 6.67 -1.86 -4.25
N GLU A 108 7.00 -1.82 -2.96
CA GLU A 108 7.81 -0.82 -2.28
C GLU A 108 7.46 0.65 -2.65
N PRO A 109 6.17 1.06 -2.55
CA PRO A 109 5.73 2.36 -3.06
C PRO A 109 6.35 3.55 -2.32
N THR A 110 7.13 3.32 -1.28
CA THR A 110 7.75 4.41 -0.50
C THR A 110 9.26 4.29 -0.38
N ALA A 111 9.91 3.38 -1.13
CA ALA A 111 11.35 3.09 -1.00
C ALA A 111 12.23 4.35 -1.09
N GLU A 112 11.96 5.22 -2.07
CA GLU A 112 12.75 6.42 -2.34
C GLU A 112 12.17 7.71 -1.72
N LEU A 113 11.14 7.59 -0.87
CA LEU A 113 10.46 8.73 -0.28
C LEU A 113 10.97 9.05 1.13
N ASP A 114 11.00 10.34 1.45
CA ASP A 114 11.18 10.81 2.81
C ASP A 114 10.03 10.37 3.73
N PRO A 115 10.20 10.40 5.06
CA PRO A 115 9.18 9.90 5.98
C PRO A 115 7.83 10.60 5.89
N ALA A 116 7.78 11.90 5.58
CA ALA A 116 6.53 12.63 5.47
C ALA A 116 5.78 12.26 4.18
N SER A 117 6.49 12.19 3.07
CA SER A 117 5.95 11.75 1.77
C SER A 117 5.47 10.29 1.83
N SER A 118 6.23 9.40 2.49
CA SER A 118 5.84 8.00 2.70
C SER A 118 4.51 7.90 3.47
N ARG A 119 4.36 8.64 4.56
CA ARG A 119 3.12 8.70 5.34
C ARG A 119 1.96 9.21 4.52
N ALA A 120 2.15 10.29 3.77
CA ALA A 120 1.11 10.86 2.92
C ALA A 120 0.60 9.87 1.85
N VAL A 121 1.50 9.07 1.25
CA VAL A 121 1.11 8.01 0.31
C VAL A 121 0.26 6.95 1.01
N PHE A 122 0.67 6.46 2.20
CA PHE A 122 -0.11 5.47 2.94
C PHE A 122 -1.48 5.99 3.40
N GLU A 123 -1.58 7.26 3.82
CA GLU A 123 -2.86 7.90 4.16
C GLU A 123 -3.82 7.92 2.96
N LEU A 124 -3.31 8.27 1.78
CA LEU A 124 -4.09 8.26 0.54
C LEU A 124 -4.54 6.84 0.17
N LEU A 125 -3.64 5.85 0.23
CA LEU A 125 -3.97 4.45 -0.05
C LEU A 125 -5.02 3.92 0.93
N ALA A 126 -4.89 4.19 2.22
CA ALA A 126 -5.86 3.79 3.23
C ALA A 126 -7.23 4.47 3.03
N THR A 127 -7.24 5.73 2.59
CA THR A 127 -8.46 6.45 2.24
C THR A 127 -9.13 5.82 1.03
N CYS A 128 -8.38 5.58 -0.04
CA CYS A 128 -8.89 4.90 -1.24
C CYS A 128 -9.45 3.51 -0.93
N ALA A 129 -8.75 2.72 -0.11
CA ALA A 129 -9.23 1.40 0.30
C ALA A 129 -10.60 1.46 0.99
N ARG A 130 -10.78 2.42 1.91
CA ARG A 130 -12.02 2.58 2.66
C ARG A 130 -13.16 3.14 1.82
N GLU A 131 -12.91 4.23 1.07
CA GLU A 131 -13.93 4.96 0.35
C GLU A 131 -14.35 4.26 -0.94
N LYS A 132 -13.38 3.71 -1.67
CA LYS A 132 -13.63 3.01 -2.95
C LYS A 132 -13.85 1.51 -2.77
N LYS A 133 -13.68 0.97 -1.55
CA LYS A 133 -13.82 -0.45 -1.22
C LYS A 133 -12.92 -1.36 -2.07
N ILE A 134 -11.73 -0.89 -2.40
CA ILE A 134 -10.72 -1.69 -3.10
C ILE A 134 -9.84 -2.44 -2.10
N THR A 135 -9.37 -3.62 -2.49
CA THR A 135 -8.35 -4.33 -1.73
C THR A 135 -6.98 -3.76 -2.09
N VAL A 136 -6.23 -3.30 -1.09
CA VAL A 136 -4.85 -2.81 -1.30
C VAL A 136 -3.87 -3.81 -0.72
N VAL A 137 -2.95 -4.28 -1.55
CA VAL A 137 -1.84 -5.16 -1.18
C VAL A 137 -0.54 -4.38 -1.36
N VAL A 138 0.23 -4.21 -0.28
CA VAL A 138 1.49 -3.47 -0.30
C VAL A 138 2.62 -4.37 0.15
N VAL A 139 3.67 -4.48 -0.66
CA VAL A 139 4.96 -5.03 -0.26
C VAL A 139 5.82 -3.86 0.21
N GLU A 140 6.30 -3.88 1.45
CA GLU A 140 7.02 -2.73 2.03
C GLU A 140 7.94 -3.18 3.16
N GLN A 141 9.07 -2.49 3.31
CA GLN A 141 10.06 -2.73 4.37
C GLN A 141 9.85 -1.82 5.59
N LYS A 142 9.13 -0.71 5.44
CA LYS A 142 8.85 0.25 6.52
C LYS A 142 7.74 -0.26 7.43
N ILE A 143 8.05 -1.28 8.25
CA ILE A 143 7.08 -1.99 9.11
C ILE A 143 6.26 -1.07 10.03
N ALA A 144 6.77 0.10 10.38
CA ALA A 144 6.01 1.08 11.17
C ALA A 144 4.81 1.64 10.41
N LEU A 145 4.92 1.85 9.09
CA LEU A 145 3.81 2.27 8.24
C LEU A 145 2.81 1.14 8.06
N LEU A 146 3.29 -0.09 7.82
CA LEU A 146 2.41 -1.26 7.73
C LEU A 146 1.60 -1.43 9.02
N GLY A 147 2.22 -1.29 10.18
CA GLY A 147 1.55 -1.36 11.48
C GLY A 147 0.47 -0.29 11.67
N GLU A 148 0.71 0.92 11.16
CA GLU A 148 -0.20 2.06 11.31
C GLU A 148 -1.41 1.96 10.37
N TYR A 149 -1.20 1.52 9.12
CA TYR A 149 -2.21 1.63 8.05
C TYR A 149 -2.83 0.31 7.61
N CYS A 150 -2.16 -0.85 7.81
CA CYS A 150 -2.66 -2.13 7.33
C CYS A 150 -3.48 -2.86 8.40
N ASP A 151 -4.48 -3.62 7.97
CA ASP A 151 -5.31 -4.44 8.84
C ASP A 151 -4.69 -5.82 9.07
N ARG A 152 -4.06 -6.39 8.04
CA ARG A 152 -3.46 -7.73 8.01
C ARG A 152 -2.02 -7.64 7.54
N LEU A 153 -1.14 -8.40 8.15
CA LEU A 153 0.27 -8.54 7.77
C LEU A 153 0.57 -9.98 7.38
N LEU A 154 1.32 -10.11 6.28
CA LEU A 154 1.95 -11.37 5.88
C LEU A 154 3.47 -11.20 5.96
N VAL A 155 4.14 -12.11 6.60
CA VAL A 155 5.61 -12.18 6.62
C VAL A 155 6.04 -13.34 5.75
N VAL A 156 6.87 -13.04 4.76
CA VAL A 156 7.43 -14.03 3.84
C VAL A 156 8.88 -14.27 4.21
N GLU A 157 9.26 -15.52 4.42
CA GLU A 157 10.62 -15.97 4.71
C GLU A 157 10.91 -17.22 3.86
N ASP A 158 12.03 -17.23 3.17
CA ASP A 158 12.46 -18.34 2.30
C ASP A 158 11.37 -18.82 1.31
N GLY A 159 10.61 -17.89 0.74
CA GLY A 159 9.54 -18.18 -0.21
C GLY A 159 8.28 -18.78 0.39
N LYS A 160 8.12 -18.73 1.72
CA LYS A 160 6.95 -19.24 2.44
C LYS A 160 6.35 -18.17 3.34
N ILE A 161 5.06 -18.26 3.59
CA ILE A 161 4.39 -17.42 4.58
C ILE A 161 4.78 -17.93 5.97
N ALA A 162 5.61 -17.16 6.68
CA ALA A 162 6.05 -17.46 8.04
C ALA A 162 5.04 -16.99 9.10
N LEU A 163 4.41 -15.83 8.87
CA LEU A 163 3.35 -15.28 9.72
C LEU A 163 2.25 -14.70 8.83
N ASP A 164 1.00 -14.84 9.28
CA ASP A 164 -0.19 -14.31 8.65
C ASP A 164 -1.22 -14.01 9.74
N GLY A 165 -1.72 -12.79 9.80
CA GLY A 165 -2.73 -12.41 10.78
C GLY A 165 -2.97 -10.91 10.86
N ALA A 166 -3.83 -10.51 11.78
CA ALA A 166 -4.03 -9.09 12.10
C ALA A 166 -2.71 -8.47 12.59
N CYS A 167 -2.49 -7.17 12.28
CA CYS A 167 -1.24 -6.49 12.64
C CYS A 167 -0.84 -6.69 14.11
N ARG A 168 -1.81 -6.66 15.04
CA ARG A 168 -1.54 -6.88 16.47
C ARG A 168 -1.03 -8.29 16.76
N GLU A 169 -1.64 -9.30 16.16
CA GLU A 169 -1.28 -10.70 16.36
C GLU A 169 0.13 -10.98 15.85
N VAL A 170 0.47 -10.41 14.69
CA VAL A 170 1.82 -10.51 14.12
C VAL A 170 2.83 -9.79 15.02
N PHE A 171 2.49 -8.61 15.55
CA PHE A 171 3.36 -7.84 16.45
C PHE A 171 3.49 -8.42 17.86
N ASP A 172 2.52 -9.20 18.32
CA ASP A 172 2.65 -10.02 19.52
C ASP A 172 3.76 -11.07 19.40
N SER A 173 4.04 -11.50 18.17
CA SER A 173 5.08 -12.48 17.84
C SER A 173 6.44 -11.82 17.54
N SER A 174 6.86 -10.81 18.33
CA SER A 174 8.07 -10.00 18.07
C SER A 174 9.35 -10.82 17.95
N GLU A 175 9.50 -11.91 18.71
CA GLU A 175 10.63 -12.83 18.61
C GLU A 175 10.66 -13.56 17.26
N ARG A 176 9.51 -14.00 16.76
CA ARG A 176 9.41 -14.63 15.42
C ARG A 176 9.72 -13.63 14.30
N LEU A 177 9.26 -12.39 14.42
CA LEU A 177 9.61 -11.32 13.49
C LEU A 177 11.12 -11.08 13.47
N PHE A 178 11.73 -10.99 14.66
CA PHE A 178 13.17 -10.80 14.78
C PHE A 178 13.97 -11.96 14.14
N ASN A 179 13.55 -13.20 14.35
CA ASN A 179 14.18 -14.37 13.75
C ASN A 179 14.04 -14.39 12.22
N ALA A 180 12.95 -13.85 11.68
CA ALA A 180 12.75 -13.61 10.23
C ALA A 180 13.51 -12.37 9.70
N GLY A 181 14.37 -11.75 10.50
CA GLY A 181 15.14 -10.55 10.12
C GLY A 181 14.36 -9.24 10.14
N ILE A 182 13.15 -9.23 10.71
CA ILE A 182 12.27 -8.07 10.73
C ILE A 182 12.23 -7.47 12.13
N ASN A 183 12.62 -6.20 12.24
CA ASN A 183 12.53 -5.47 13.50
C ASN A 183 11.13 -4.91 13.71
N CYS A 184 10.47 -5.25 14.80
CA CYS A 184 9.23 -4.60 15.23
C CYS A 184 9.38 -3.08 15.33
N PRO A 185 8.31 -2.29 15.12
CA PRO A 185 8.32 -0.87 15.46
C PRO A 185 8.79 -0.67 16.91
N ARG A 186 9.57 0.39 17.16
CA ARG A 186 10.15 0.66 18.49
C ARG A 186 9.08 0.81 19.58
N SER A 187 7.93 1.40 19.24
CA SER A 187 6.77 1.49 20.12
C SER A 187 6.23 0.11 20.51
N THR A 188 6.09 -0.78 19.55
CA THR A 188 5.65 -2.17 19.75
C THR A 188 6.65 -2.94 20.62
N SER A 189 7.95 -2.82 20.33
CA SER A 189 9.01 -3.46 21.12
C SER A 189 9.02 -2.98 22.57
N LEU A 190 8.76 -1.70 22.82
CA LEU A 190 8.65 -1.15 24.16
C LEU A 190 7.48 -1.78 24.92
N VAL A 191 6.29 -1.79 24.33
CA VAL A 191 5.10 -2.37 24.95
C VAL A 191 5.25 -3.87 25.20
N ASN A 192 5.86 -4.61 24.26
CA ASN A 192 6.12 -6.04 24.46
C ASN A 192 7.07 -6.29 25.65
N ARG A 193 8.11 -5.45 25.86
CA ARG A 193 8.97 -5.51 27.04
C ARG A 193 8.23 -5.21 28.35
N LEU A 194 7.29 -4.26 28.34
CA LEU A 194 6.43 -4.01 29.52
C LEU A 194 5.57 -5.22 29.85
N ARG A 195 5.08 -5.93 28.83
CA ARG A 195 4.32 -7.18 29.01
C ARG A 195 5.20 -8.30 29.57
N GLU A 196 6.39 -8.51 29.05
CA GLU A 196 7.37 -9.49 29.52
C GLU A 196 7.78 -9.25 30.98
N SER A 197 7.85 -7.97 31.39
CA SER A 197 8.16 -7.62 32.78
C SER A 197 6.95 -7.62 33.72
N GLY A 198 5.75 -7.95 33.22
CA GLY A 198 4.52 -8.00 34.00
C GLY A 198 3.94 -6.62 34.37
N LEU A 199 4.47 -5.55 33.80
CA LEU A 199 4.00 -4.16 34.03
C LEU A 199 2.76 -3.81 33.20
N TYR A 200 2.47 -4.57 32.15
CA TYR A 200 1.32 -4.40 31.30
C TYR A 200 0.79 -5.76 30.84
N CYS A 201 -0.54 -5.95 30.85
CA CYS A 201 -1.18 -7.21 30.46
C CYS A 201 -2.07 -7.12 29.21
N GLY A 202 -2.09 -5.96 28.57
CA GLY A 202 -2.91 -5.72 27.36
C GLY A 202 -2.23 -6.19 26.07
N PRO A 203 -2.85 -5.94 24.90
CA PRO A 203 -2.35 -6.35 23.60
C PRO A 203 -1.12 -5.53 23.17
N ALA A 204 -0.35 -6.04 22.18
CA ALA A 204 0.70 -5.27 21.53
C ALA A 204 0.15 -3.99 20.88
N CYS A 205 0.95 -2.94 20.84
CA CYS A 205 0.59 -1.70 20.16
C CYS A 205 1.03 -1.74 18.69
N ARG A 206 0.32 -1.01 17.84
CA ARG A 206 0.57 -0.91 16.41
C ARG A 206 1.42 0.33 16.04
N ASN A 207 1.33 1.38 16.85
CA ASN A 207 1.92 2.68 16.58
C ASN A 207 2.27 3.43 17.87
N VAL A 208 2.84 4.63 17.71
CA VAL A 208 3.27 5.48 18.82
C VAL A 208 2.08 5.96 19.67
N ALA A 209 0.95 6.31 19.04
CA ALA A 209 -0.22 6.82 19.77
C ALA A 209 -0.76 5.76 20.76
N GLU A 210 -0.90 4.51 20.32
CA GLU A 210 -1.31 3.40 21.17
C GLU A 210 -0.28 3.13 22.29
N ALA A 211 1.03 3.21 21.97
CA ALA A 211 2.07 3.03 22.99
C ALA A 211 2.03 4.14 24.06
N THR A 212 1.69 5.37 23.67
CA THR A 212 1.54 6.48 24.62
C THR A 212 0.43 6.20 25.63
N VAL A 213 -0.73 5.72 25.18
CA VAL A 213 -1.83 5.33 26.07
C VAL A 213 -1.40 4.25 27.07
N VAL A 214 -0.68 3.23 26.59
CA VAL A 214 -0.15 2.16 27.46
C VAL A 214 0.82 2.73 28.51
N LEU A 215 1.71 3.65 28.11
CA LEU A 215 2.65 4.27 29.05
C LEU A 215 1.95 5.14 30.11
N GLU A 216 0.92 5.88 29.71
CA GLU A 216 0.10 6.65 30.67
C GLU A 216 -0.58 5.72 31.68
N GLU A 217 -1.10 4.56 31.24
CA GLU A 217 -1.71 3.55 32.12
C GLU A 217 -0.69 2.94 33.10
N VAL A 218 0.52 2.61 32.62
CA VAL A 218 1.55 1.97 33.45
C VAL A 218 2.20 2.92 34.43
N LEU A 219 2.24 4.22 34.14
CA LEU A 219 2.86 5.25 34.98
C LEU A 219 1.90 5.92 35.97
N ALA A 220 0.59 5.68 35.85
CA ALA A 220 -0.45 6.19 36.74
C ALA A 220 -0.55 5.38 38.03
#